data_5e58f5a530645a4c1cd705c85cffc0ee
#
_entry.id   5e58f5a530645a4c1cd705c85cffc0ee
#
_cell.length_a   1.000
_cell.length_b   1.000
_cell.length_c   1.000
_cell.angle_alpha   90.00
_cell.angle_beta   90.00
_cell.angle_gamma   90.00
#
_symmetry.space_group_name_H-M   'P 1'
#
loop_
_entity.id
_entity.type
_entity.pdbx_description
1 polymer ?
#
loop_
_entity_poly.entity_id
_entity_poly.type
_entity_poly.pdbx_seq_one_letter_code
_entity_poly.pdbx_strand_id
1 'polypeptide(L)'
;MNWEEARDRELAHWASVRDAIGTASPVELIAEINAADALCEKVREEAGGPIDYCPRCLFYQQFGGCRVSSGQMSESVAAHDWDGLRAQVDALTAHLRALKVPPAETVRIG
;
A
#
# COMPACT_ATOMS: atom_id res chain seq x y z
N MET A 1 7.18 8.27 -11.99
CA MET A 1 6.79 6.89 -11.61
C MET A 1 5.46 6.56 -12.26
N ASN A 2 5.31 5.38 -12.85
CA ASN A 2 4.03 4.93 -13.39
C ASN A 2 3.26 4.11 -12.34
N TRP A 3 2.02 3.75 -12.66
CA TRP A 3 1.19 2.99 -11.73
C TRP A 3 1.72 1.59 -11.47
N GLU A 4 2.31 0.96 -12.46
CA GLU A 4 2.91 -0.36 -12.32
C GLU A 4 4.08 -0.32 -11.33
N GLU A 5 4.95 0.69 -11.46
CA GLU A 5 6.05 0.90 -10.53
C GLU A 5 5.55 1.21 -9.11
N ALA A 6 4.51 2.04 -9.00
CA ALA A 6 3.92 2.37 -7.69
C ALA A 6 3.38 1.11 -7.01
N ARG A 7 2.66 0.26 -7.76
CA ARG A 7 2.16 -1.02 -7.26
C ARG A 7 3.32 -1.91 -6.79
N ASP A 8 4.36 -2.01 -7.60
CA ASP A 8 5.48 -2.88 -7.30
C ASP A 8 6.25 -2.40 -6.06
N ARG A 9 6.37 -1.11 -5.86
CA ARG A 9 6.95 -0.53 -4.64
C ARG A 9 6.12 -0.84 -3.40
N GLU A 10 4.79 -0.73 -3.52
CA GLU A 10 3.90 -1.11 -2.43
C GLU A 10 4.04 -2.59 -2.10
N LEU A 11 4.08 -3.45 -3.11
CA LEU A 11 4.26 -4.88 -2.90
C LEU A 11 5.57 -5.19 -2.19
N ALA A 12 6.66 -4.56 -2.61
CA ALA A 12 7.97 -4.76 -1.98
C ALA A 12 7.95 -4.28 -0.53
N HIS A 13 7.32 -3.15 -0.26
CA HIS A 13 7.22 -2.61 1.09
C HIS A 13 6.43 -3.55 2.01
N TRP A 14 5.29 -4.05 1.54
CA TRP A 14 4.46 -4.95 2.35
C TRP A 14 5.09 -6.32 2.53
N ALA A 15 5.89 -6.79 1.59
CA ALA A 15 6.70 -8.00 1.78
C ALA A 15 7.70 -7.79 2.92
N SER A 16 8.32 -6.62 2.99
CA SER A 16 9.23 -6.25 4.06
C SER A 16 8.52 -6.19 5.41
N VAL A 17 7.34 -5.60 5.46
CA VAL A 17 6.51 -5.57 6.68
C VAL A 17 6.18 -7.00 7.12
N ARG A 18 5.80 -7.85 6.17
CA ARG A 18 5.44 -9.25 6.46
C ARG A 18 6.60 -9.99 7.10
N ASP A 19 7.80 -9.80 6.58
CA ASP A 19 9.02 -10.44 7.11
C ASP A 19 9.38 -9.93 8.50
N ALA A 20 9.05 -8.68 8.81
CA ALA A 20 9.36 -8.06 10.10
C ALA A 20 8.41 -8.49 11.22
N ILE A 21 7.26 -9.08 10.90
CA ILE A 21 6.30 -9.53 11.91
C ILE A 21 6.93 -10.65 12.75
N GLY A 22 6.98 -10.44 14.05
CA GLY A 22 7.56 -11.40 14.98
C GLY A 22 9.02 -11.12 15.32
N THR A 23 9.69 -10.21 14.62
CA THR A 23 11.09 -9.85 14.91
C THR A 23 11.26 -8.37 15.26
N ALA A 24 10.51 -7.49 14.58
CA ALA A 24 10.57 -6.05 14.87
C ALA A 24 9.70 -5.72 16.09
N SER A 25 10.03 -4.62 16.76
CA SER A 25 9.23 -4.13 17.88
C SER A 25 7.88 -3.59 17.37
N PRO A 26 6.84 -3.51 18.24
CA PRO A 26 5.57 -2.90 17.86
C PRO A 26 5.70 -1.49 17.30
N VAL A 27 6.59 -0.67 17.88
CA VAL A 27 6.81 0.71 17.41
C VAL A 27 7.39 0.71 16.01
N GLU A 28 8.36 -0.16 15.75
CA GLU A 28 8.96 -0.30 14.42
C GLU A 28 7.94 -0.77 13.38
N LEU A 29 7.09 -1.75 13.74
CA LEU A 29 6.05 -2.24 12.85
C LEU A 29 5.04 -1.16 12.49
N ILE A 30 4.61 -0.38 13.48
CA ILE A 30 3.67 0.72 13.23
C ILE A 30 4.30 1.75 12.30
N ALA A 31 5.57 2.09 12.51
CA ALA A 31 6.27 3.03 11.65
C ALA A 31 6.36 2.51 10.22
N GLU A 32 6.68 1.23 10.03
CA GLU A 32 6.76 0.61 8.71
C GLU A 32 5.39 0.55 8.01
N ILE A 33 4.34 0.23 8.75
CA ILE A 33 2.98 0.21 8.21
C ILE A 33 2.59 1.61 7.69
N ASN A 34 2.91 2.65 8.46
CA ASN A 34 2.55 4.01 8.11
C ASN A 34 3.45 4.61 7.01
N ALA A 35 4.59 4.01 6.74
CA ALA A 35 5.52 4.49 5.72
C ALA A 35 5.12 4.08 4.29
N ALA A 36 4.13 3.20 4.13
CA ALA A 36 3.71 2.72 2.81
C ALA A 36 2.86 3.78 2.11
N ASP A 37 3.44 4.51 1.18
CA ASP A 37 2.75 5.62 0.51
C ASP A 37 2.99 5.72 -1.01
N ALA A 38 3.54 4.68 -1.63
CA ALA A 38 3.89 4.74 -3.06
C ALA A 38 2.69 5.05 -3.96
N LEU A 39 1.51 4.49 -3.65
CA LEU A 39 0.31 4.80 -4.41
C LEU A 39 -0.14 6.25 -4.20
N CYS A 40 -0.03 6.76 -2.98
CA CYS A 40 -0.33 8.16 -2.67
C CYS A 40 0.64 9.10 -3.39
N GLU A 41 1.92 8.75 -3.44
CA GLU A 41 2.93 9.50 -4.20
C GLU A 41 2.56 9.58 -5.68
N LYS A 42 2.14 8.47 -6.26
CA LYS A 42 1.73 8.44 -7.67
C LYS A 42 0.56 9.40 -7.92
N VAL A 43 -0.42 9.41 -7.03
CA VAL A 43 -1.56 10.33 -7.15
C VAL A 43 -1.09 11.78 -7.05
N ARG A 44 -0.19 12.08 -6.12
CA ARG A 44 0.36 13.43 -5.99
C ARG A 44 1.10 13.87 -7.24
N GLU A 45 1.88 12.99 -7.85
CA GLU A 45 2.57 13.29 -9.11
C GLU A 45 1.58 13.67 -10.21
N GLU A 46 0.50 12.90 -10.36
CA GLU A 46 -0.51 13.18 -11.38
C GLU A 46 -1.30 14.45 -11.12
N ALA A 47 -1.59 14.72 -9.85
CA ALA A 47 -2.37 15.89 -9.46
C ALA A 47 -1.57 17.19 -9.50
N GLY A 48 -0.26 17.11 -9.34
CA GLY A 48 0.61 18.29 -9.32
C GLY A 48 0.52 19.09 -8.03
N GLY A 49 -0.09 18.57 -6.98
CA GLY A 49 -0.17 19.29 -5.70
C GLY A 49 -1.09 18.60 -4.69
N PRO A 50 -1.25 19.21 -3.51
CA PRO A 50 -2.07 18.65 -2.44
C PRO A 50 -3.56 18.69 -2.81
N ILE A 51 -4.19 17.52 -2.76
CA ILE A 51 -5.61 17.34 -3.06
C ILE A 51 -6.13 16.18 -2.22
N ASP A 52 -7.40 15.88 -2.39
CA ASP A 52 -7.97 14.63 -1.86
C ASP A 52 -7.49 13.47 -2.74
N TYR A 53 -6.53 12.71 -2.24
CA TYR A 53 -5.88 11.65 -3.01
C TYR A 53 -6.72 10.40 -3.18
N CYS A 54 -7.49 10.04 -2.17
CA CYS A 54 -8.17 8.75 -2.13
C CYS A 54 -9.08 8.50 -3.34
N PRO A 55 -9.95 9.43 -3.76
CA PRO A 55 -10.80 9.19 -4.92
C PRO A 55 -10.04 8.99 -6.23
N ARG A 56 -8.78 9.45 -6.30
CA ARG A 56 -7.95 9.30 -7.49
C ARG A 56 -7.04 8.09 -7.44
N CYS A 57 -6.95 7.43 -6.29
CA CYS A 57 -6.12 6.25 -6.12
C CYS A 57 -6.80 5.03 -6.76
N LEU A 58 -6.08 4.32 -7.60
CA LEU A 58 -6.61 3.12 -8.27
C LEU A 58 -7.03 2.05 -7.26
N PHE A 59 -6.30 1.91 -6.17
CA PHE A 59 -6.64 0.95 -5.13
C PHE A 59 -7.99 1.31 -4.49
N TYR A 60 -8.17 2.57 -4.14
CA TYR A 60 -9.42 3.05 -3.58
C TYR A 60 -10.59 2.83 -4.55
N GLN A 61 -10.39 3.14 -5.84
CA GLN A 61 -11.41 2.99 -6.86
C GLN A 61 -11.84 1.54 -7.07
N GLN A 62 -10.88 0.62 -7.03
CA GLN A 62 -11.16 -0.79 -7.33
C GLN A 62 -11.62 -1.59 -6.13
N PHE A 63 -11.18 -1.24 -4.93
CA PHE A 63 -11.47 -2.01 -3.72
C PHE A 63 -12.30 -1.26 -2.68
N GLY A 64 -12.67 -0.02 -2.97
CA GLY A 64 -13.59 0.75 -2.11
C GLY A 64 -13.01 1.29 -0.82
N GLY A 65 -11.69 1.27 -0.66
CA GLY A 65 -11.06 1.77 0.55
C GLY A 65 -9.56 1.93 0.38
N CYS A 66 -8.92 2.51 1.41
CA CYS A 66 -7.48 2.68 1.42
C CYS A 66 -6.79 1.33 1.66
N ARG A 67 -5.58 1.16 1.09
CA ARG A 67 -4.75 -0.01 1.31
C ARG A 67 -4.34 -0.17 2.78
N VAL A 68 -4.21 0.94 3.49
CA VAL A 68 -4.00 0.92 4.94
C VAL A 68 -5.37 1.13 5.56
N SER A 69 -6.04 0.05 5.91
CA SER A 69 -7.38 0.15 6.45
C SER A 69 -7.33 0.71 7.87
N SER A 70 -7.70 1.95 7.97
CA SER A 70 -8.08 2.76 9.14
C SER A 70 -7.79 2.14 10.51
N GLY A 71 -6.52 1.90 10.80
CA GLY A 71 -6.10 1.49 12.14
C GLY A 71 -6.23 0.02 12.48
N GLN A 72 -6.82 -0.81 11.63
CA GLN A 72 -6.94 -2.25 11.92
C GLN A 72 -5.60 -2.92 12.14
N MET A 73 -4.62 -2.60 11.29
CA MET A 73 -3.27 -3.16 11.45
C MET A 73 -2.62 -2.67 12.73
N SER A 74 -2.78 -1.38 13.05
CA SER A 74 -2.26 -0.81 14.29
C SER A 74 -2.91 -1.44 15.51
N GLU A 75 -4.20 -1.74 15.45
CA GLU A 75 -4.90 -2.45 16.52
C GLU A 75 -4.35 -3.85 16.70
N SER A 76 -4.07 -4.57 15.63
CA SER A 76 -3.46 -5.91 15.69
C SER A 76 -2.07 -5.84 16.33
N VAL A 77 -1.26 -4.84 15.98
CA VAL A 77 0.05 -4.64 16.59
C VAL A 77 -0.09 -4.38 18.09
N ALA A 78 -0.99 -3.48 18.48
CA ALA A 78 -1.22 -3.14 19.89
C ALA A 78 -1.68 -4.36 20.69
N ALA A 79 -2.48 -5.23 20.09
CA ALA A 79 -2.97 -6.44 20.73
C ALA A 79 -1.97 -7.62 20.66
N HIS A 80 -0.83 -7.42 20.01
CA HIS A 80 0.14 -8.49 19.72
C HIS A 80 -0.50 -9.66 18.96
N ASP A 81 -1.49 -9.36 18.14
CA ASP A 81 -2.17 -10.34 17.29
C ASP A 81 -1.39 -10.48 15.97
N TRP A 82 -0.29 -11.21 16.05
CA TRP A 82 0.61 -11.36 14.90
C TRP A 82 -0.02 -12.18 13.77
N ASP A 83 -0.81 -13.18 14.10
CA ASP A 83 -1.52 -13.96 13.09
C ASP A 83 -2.57 -13.13 12.36
N GLY A 84 -3.31 -12.31 13.10
CA GLY A 84 -4.26 -11.37 12.51
C GLY A 84 -3.57 -10.36 11.62
N LEU A 85 -2.42 -9.83 12.06
CA LEU A 85 -1.64 -8.88 11.25
C LEU A 85 -1.12 -9.55 9.97
N ARG A 86 -0.62 -10.77 10.06
CA ARG A 86 -0.17 -11.53 8.88
C ARG A 86 -1.30 -11.72 7.88
N ALA A 87 -2.48 -12.09 8.37
CA ALA A 87 -3.66 -12.27 7.52
C ALA A 87 -4.05 -10.96 6.82
N GLN A 88 -3.99 -9.84 7.53
CA GLN A 88 -4.29 -8.52 6.98
C GLN A 88 -3.29 -8.13 5.89
N VAL A 89 -2.00 -8.34 6.14
CA VAL A 89 -0.96 -8.05 5.15
C VAL A 89 -1.11 -8.96 3.93
N ASP A 90 -1.40 -10.24 4.14
CA ASP A 90 -1.59 -11.17 3.03
C ASP A 90 -2.80 -10.81 2.16
N ALA A 91 -3.90 -10.41 2.79
CA ALA A 91 -5.09 -9.96 2.07
C ALA A 91 -4.80 -8.69 1.26
N LEU A 92 -4.10 -7.73 1.86
CA LEU A 92 -3.69 -6.51 1.16
C LEU A 92 -2.77 -6.83 -0.02
N THR A 93 -1.82 -7.71 0.17
CA THR A 93 -0.90 -8.13 -0.88
C THR A 93 -1.65 -8.78 -2.05
N ALA A 94 -2.64 -9.62 -1.74
CA ALA A 94 -3.49 -10.24 -2.77
C ALA A 94 -4.24 -9.18 -3.58
N HIS A 95 -4.80 -8.17 -2.90
CA HIS A 95 -5.46 -7.06 -3.58
C HIS A 95 -4.50 -6.26 -4.45
N LEU A 96 -3.29 -5.98 -3.96
CA LEU A 96 -2.29 -5.26 -4.75
C LEU A 96 -1.90 -6.04 -6.00
N ARG A 97 -1.76 -7.35 -5.90
CA ARG A 97 -1.46 -8.19 -7.07
C ARG A 97 -2.60 -8.21 -8.08
N ALA A 98 -3.83 -8.12 -7.59
CA ALA A 98 -5.02 -8.09 -8.43
C ALA A 98 -5.33 -6.68 -8.95
N LEU A 99 -4.64 -5.65 -8.48
CA LEU A 99 -4.88 -4.28 -8.87
C LEU A 99 -4.65 -4.11 -10.37
N LYS A 100 -5.68 -3.63 -11.05
CA LYS A 100 -5.58 -3.34 -12.48
C LYS A 100 -4.95 -1.97 -12.65
N VAL A 101 -3.78 -1.95 -13.27
CA VAL A 101 -3.04 -0.70 -13.52
C VAL A 101 -2.89 -0.51 -15.02
N PRO A 102 -2.82 0.76 -15.49
CA PRO A 102 -2.50 1.01 -16.89
C PRO A 102 -1.12 0.43 -17.21
N PRO A 103 -0.91 -0.13 -18.39
CA PRO A 103 0.41 -0.62 -18.76
C PRO A 103 1.44 0.52 -18.72
N ALA A 104 2.71 0.14 -18.46
CA ALA A 104 3.78 1.11 -18.49
C ALA A 104 3.76 1.86 -19.82
N GLU A 105 3.82 3.19 -19.73
CA GLU A 105 3.75 4.02 -20.90
C GLU A 105 4.97 3.79 -21.79
N THR A 106 4.77 3.18 -22.92
CA THR A 106 5.81 3.16 -23.93
C THR A 106 5.76 4.46 -24.70
N VAL A 107 6.92 4.98 -25.05
CA VAL A 107 6.99 6.21 -25.78
C VAL A 107 6.13 6.14 -27.02
N ARG A 108 5.18 7.03 -27.14
CA ARG A 108 4.34 7.14 -28.30
C ARG A 108 4.99 8.08 -29.28
N ILE A 109 5.36 7.54 -30.37
CA ILE A 109 5.89 8.36 -31.44
C ILE A 109 4.80 8.53 -32.47
N GLY A 110 4.28 9.67 -32.50
CA GLY A 110 3.24 10.00 -33.46
C GLY A 110 1.87 9.87 -32.90
#